data_e68d78a89eedcb86b5919e8ba32c8ad8
#
_entry.id   e68d78a89eedcb86b5919e8ba32c8ad8
#
_cell.length_a   1.000
_cell.length_b   1.000
_cell.length_c   1.000
_cell.angle_alpha   90.00
_cell.angle_beta   90.00
_cell.angle_gamma   90.00
#
_symmetry.space_group_name_H-M   'P 1'
#
loop_
_entity.id
_entity.type
_entity.pdbx_description
1 polymer ?
#
loop_
_entity_poly.entity_id
_entity_poly.type
_entity_poly.pdbx_seq_one_letter_code
_entity_poly.pdbx_strand_id
1 'polypeptide(L)'
;MSTGSPFKDISLEELKAGIATGAVLLVDVREADEYAAGHIAGAIFNPLSKFDPSKLPVAGEGQQVIIYCRSGKRSVSAMEQARLLGRRDANTHFGGGILAWLNAGEPVVQGM
;
A
#
# COMPACT_ATOMS: atom_id res chain seq x y z
N MET A 1 -8.29 -11.82 -25.55
CA MET A 1 -7.84 -10.59 -25.18
C MET A 1 -7.93 -10.39 -23.68
N SER A 2 -6.96 -9.86 -23.22
CA SER A 2 -6.90 -9.63 -21.80
C SER A 2 -7.66 -8.38 -21.43
N THR A 3 -8.49 -8.50 -20.44
CA THR A 3 -9.05 -7.33 -19.82
C THR A 3 -8.13 -6.98 -18.68
N GLY A 4 -7.15 -6.25 -18.87
CA GLY A 4 -6.28 -5.88 -17.78
C GLY A 4 -7.07 -5.53 -16.53
N SER A 5 -6.48 -5.77 -15.40
CA SER A 5 -7.00 -5.32 -14.13
C SER A 5 -6.96 -3.78 -14.11
N PRO A 6 -7.92 -3.09 -13.45
CA PRO A 6 -7.79 -1.65 -13.23
C PRO A 6 -6.68 -1.33 -12.24
N PHE A 7 -6.08 -2.33 -11.61
CA PHE A 7 -5.08 -2.16 -10.58
C PHE A 7 -3.68 -2.42 -11.13
N LYS A 8 -2.71 -1.71 -10.59
CA LYS A 8 -1.30 -1.80 -10.99
C LYS A 8 -0.48 -2.31 -9.82
N ASP A 9 0.62 -2.97 -10.16
CA ASP A 9 1.57 -3.49 -9.18
C ASP A 9 2.93 -2.84 -9.45
N ILE A 10 3.55 -2.26 -8.43
CA ILE A 10 4.87 -1.67 -8.60
C ILE A 10 5.95 -2.59 -8.06
N SER A 11 7.15 -2.45 -8.62
CA SER A 11 8.31 -3.21 -8.19
C SER A 11 8.86 -2.66 -6.87
N LEU A 12 9.71 -3.47 -6.23
CA LEU A 12 10.42 -3.03 -5.03
C LEU A 12 11.28 -1.81 -5.32
N GLU A 13 11.97 -1.79 -6.46
CA GLU A 13 12.83 -0.67 -6.85
C GLU A 13 12.03 0.61 -7.03
N GLU A 14 10.89 0.52 -7.69
CA GLU A 14 10.00 1.67 -7.87
C GLU A 14 9.47 2.18 -6.54
N LEU A 15 9.08 1.26 -5.65
CA LEU A 15 8.61 1.62 -4.32
C LEU A 15 9.70 2.35 -3.53
N LYS A 16 10.90 1.81 -3.51
CA LYS A 16 12.04 2.41 -2.79
C LYS A 16 12.35 3.80 -3.33
N ALA A 17 12.40 3.94 -4.65
CA ALA A 17 12.66 5.23 -5.29
C ALA A 17 11.57 6.25 -4.94
N GLY A 18 10.31 5.82 -4.96
CA GLY A 18 9.19 6.70 -4.63
C GLY A 18 9.17 7.13 -3.17
N ILE A 19 9.55 6.24 -2.26
CA ILE A 19 9.67 6.57 -0.85
C ILE A 19 10.78 7.62 -0.66
N ALA A 20 11.92 7.40 -1.30
CA ALA A 20 13.08 8.28 -1.15
C ALA A 20 12.81 9.71 -1.65
N THR A 21 11.97 9.86 -2.67
CA THR A 21 11.68 11.17 -3.26
C THR A 21 10.40 11.80 -2.73
N GLY A 22 9.63 11.08 -1.89
CA GLY A 22 8.33 11.54 -1.42
C GLY A 22 7.22 11.40 -2.45
N ALA A 23 7.47 10.67 -3.53
CA ALA A 23 6.46 10.45 -4.58
C ALA A 23 5.43 9.39 -4.21
N VAL A 24 5.67 8.60 -3.17
CA VAL A 24 4.78 7.54 -2.72
C VAL A 24 4.15 7.90 -1.38
N LEU A 25 2.82 7.79 -1.32
CA LEU A 25 2.06 7.88 -0.08
C LEU A 25 1.61 6.46 0.25
N LEU A 26 2.25 5.86 1.25
CA LEU A 26 2.14 4.42 1.52
C LEU A 26 1.05 4.12 2.53
N VAL A 27 0.26 3.08 2.26
CA VAL A 27 -0.85 2.67 3.13
C VAL A 27 -0.73 1.18 3.42
N ASP A 28 -0.71 0.83 4.71
CA ASP A 28 -0.64 -0.55 5.20
C ASP A 28 -2.05 -0.99 5.59
N VAL A 29 -2.56 -2.02 4.91
CA VAL A 29 -3.92 -2.52 5.16
C VAL A 29 -3.93 -3.84 5.94
N ARG A 30 -2.80 -4.19 6.56
CA ARG A 30 -2.74 -5.34 7.46
C ARG A 30 -3.43 -4.99 8.78
N GLU A 31 -3.53 -5.96 9.69
CA GLU A 31 -4.19 -5.71 10.96
C GLU A 31 -3.23 -5.08 11.98
N ALA A 32 -3.80 -4.61 13.09
CA ALA A 32 -3.06 -3.81 14.07
C ALA A 32 -1.84 -4.54 14.66
N ASP A 33 -1.96 -5.81 14.95
CA ASP A 33 -0.85 -6.59 15.51
C ASP A 33 0.29 -6.75 14.50
N GLU A 34 -0.05 -6.93 13.23
CA GLU A 34 0.95 -7.00 12.15
C GLU A 34 1.68 -5.67 11.98
N TYR A 35 0.92 -4.60 11.95
CA TYR A 35 1.47 -3.25 11.80
C TYR A 35 2.41 -2.91 12.96
N ALA A 36 1.98 -3.19 14.18
CA ALA A 36 2.77 -2.89 15.37
C ALA A 36 4.05 -3.73 15.44
N ALA A 37 4.00 -4.97 14.94
CA ALA A 37 5.18 -5.85 14.93
C ALA A 37 6.25 -5.39 13.95
N GLY A 38 5.86 -4.69 12.89
CA GLY A 38 6.80 -4.14 11.93
C GLY A 38 6.09 -3.65 10.68
N HIS A 39 6.36 -2.41 10.28
CA HIS A 39 5.79 -1.83 9.07
C HIS A 39 6.82 -0.93 8.38
N ILE A 40 6.57 -0.61 7.14
CA ILE A 40 7.45 0.29 6.38
C ILE A 40 7.28 1.70 6.93
N ALA A 41 8.39 2.37 7.24
CA ALA A 41 8.37 3.70 7.84
C ALA A 41 7.55 4.68 6.98
N GLY A 42 6.69 5.44 7.62
CA GLY A 42 5.82 6.42 6.96
C GLY A 42 4.50 5.87 6.47
N ALA A 43 4.27 4.55 6.56
CA ALA A 43 3.01 3.96 6.10
C ALA A 43 1.85 4.38 7.01
N ILE A 44 0.76 4.80 6.38
CA ILE A 44 -0.48 5.11 7.07
C ILE A 44 -1.21 3.81 7.33
N PHE A 45 -1.66 3.60 8.56
CA PHE A 45 -2.37 2.39 8.95
C PHE A 45 -3.86 2.51 8.62
N ASN A 46 -4.38 1.57 7.82
CA ASN A 46 -5.80 1.55 7.46
C ASN A 46 -6.21 0.08 7.24
N PRO A 47 -6.48 -0.67 8.32
CA PRO A 47 -6.64 -2.12 8.24
C PRO A 47 -7.86 -2.53 7.43
N LEU A 48 -7.72 -3.60 6.66
CA LEU A 48 -8.79 -4.07 5.78
C LEU A 48 -10.07 -4.37 6.55
N SER A 49 -9.98 -4.90 7.77
CA SER A 49 -11.15 -5.23 8.58
C SER A 49 -12.01 -4.02 8.94
N LYS A 50 -11.41 -2.83 8.89
CA LYS A 50 -12.09 -1.55 9.18
C LYS A 50 -11.70 -0.52 8.14
N PHE A 51 -11.55 -0.95 6.90
CA PHE A 51 -11.02 -0.08 5.85
C PHE A 51 -11.92 1.14 5.64
N ASP A 52 -11.31 2.30 5.70
CA ASP A 52 -11.99 3.57 5.56
C ASP A 52 -11.34 4.38 4.43
N PRO A 53 -11.95 4.40 3.23
CA PRO A 53 -11.40 5.17 2.11
C PRO A 53 -11.22 6.65 2.38
N SER A 54 -11.99 7.23 3.32
CA SER A 54 -11.85 8.64 3.66
C SER A 54 -10.52 8.94 4.36
N LYS A 55 -9.86 7.92 4.89
CA LYS A 55 -8.56 8.07 5.55
C LYS A 55 -7.39 7.84 4.60
N LEU A 56 -7.65 7.51 3.35
CA LEU A 56 -6.58 7.41 2.37
C LEU A 56 -6.00 8.80 2.12
N PRO A 57 -4.68 8.91 1.98
CA PRO A 57 -4.08 10.21 1.71
C PRO A 57 -4.49 10.71 0.33
N VAL A 58 -4.44 12.02 0.14
CA VAL A 58 -4.72 12.65 -1.15
C VAL A 58 -3.37 12.96 -1.80
N ALA A 59 -3.13 12.35 -2.96
CA ALA A 59 -1.89 12.55 -3.69
C ALA A 59 -1.86 13.94 -4.30
N GLY A 60 -0.75 14.63 -4.11
CA GLY A 60 -0.47 15.86 -4.81
C GLY A 60 0.16 15.57 -6.16
N GLU A 61 0.58 16.63 -6.85
CA GLU A 61 1.24 16.50 -8.14
C GLU A 61 2.55 15.70 -7.97
N GLY A 62 2.75 14.71 -8.82
CA GLY A 62 3.93 13.85 -8.76
C GLY A 62 3.88 12.79 -7.67
N GLN A 63 2.76 12.64 -6.97
CA GLN A 63 2.59 11.65 -5.93
C GLN A 63 1.55 10.61 -6.30
N GLN A 64 1.65 9.42 -5.71
CA GLN A 64 0.62 8.40 -5.86
C GLN A 64 0.45 7.62 -4.57
N VAL A 65 -0.77 7.14 -4.35
CA VAL A 65 -1.11 6.29 -3.22
C VAL A 65 -0.72 4.86 -3.56
N ILE A 66 0.07 4.24 -2.70
CA ILE A 66 0.48 2.83 -2.87
C ILE A 66 0.02 2.06 -1.65
N ILE A 67 -0.75 1.00 -1.88
CA ILE A 67 -1.28 0.14 -0.83
C ILE A 67 -0.44 -1.13 -0.75
N TYR A 68 -0.20 -1.62 0.45
CA TYR A 68 0.45 -2.92 0.61
C TYR A 68 -0.18 -3.70 1.75
N CYS A 69 0.00 -5.02 1.71
CA CYS A 69 -0.36 -5.92 2.79
C CYS A 69 0.78 -6.92 2.99
N ARG A 70 0.50 -8.13 3.39
CA ARG A 70 1.54 -9.14 3.58
C ARG A 70 2.07 -9.67 2.25
N SER A 71 1.17 -10.10 1.36
CA SER A 71 1.53 -10.79 0.11
C SER A 71 0.63 -10.47 -1.08
N GLY A 72 -0.09 -9.37 -1.04
CA GLY A 72 -0.82 -8.85 -2.20
C GLY A 72 -2.32 -9.14 -2.27
N LYS A 73 -2.86 -10.00 -1.43
CA LYS A 73 -4.30 -10.33 -1.50
C LYS A 73 -5.19 -9.27 -0.87
N ARG A 74 -4.87 -8.87 0.34
CA ARG A 74 -5.67 -7.86 1.06
C ARG A 74 -5.56 -6.49 0.41
N SER A 75 -4.40 -6.18 -0.18
CA SER A 75 -4.24 -4.90 -0.88
C SER A 75 -5.15 -4.81 -2.10
N VAL A 76 -5.37 -5.90 -2.81
CA VAL A 76 -6.34 -5.90 -3.93
C VAL A 76 -7.74 -5.64 -3.41
N SER A 77 -8.15 -6.31 -2.32
CA SER A 77 -9.47 -6.07 -1.71
C SER A 77 -9.64 -4.62 -1.28
N ALA A 78 -8.59 -4.02 -0.72
CA ALA A 78 -8.64 -2.62 -0.31
C ALA A 78 -8.80 -1.69 -1.52
N MET A 79 -8.09 -1.96 -2.60
CA MET A 79 -8.22 -1.17 -3.83
C MET A 79 -9.62 -1.29 -4.43
N GLU A 80 -10.21 -2.49 -4.38
CA GLU A 80 -11.58 -2.70 -4.84
C GLU A 80 -12.58 -1.88 -4.02
N GLN A 81 -12.44 -1.89 -2.70
CA GLN A 81 -13.29 -1.10 -1.83
C GLN A 81 -13.12 0.40 -2.08
N ALA A 82 -11.89 0.85 -2.22
CA ALA A 82 -11.60 2.26 -2.51
C ALA A 82 -12.26 2.70 -3.81
N ARG A 83 -12.16 1.87 -4.85
CA ARG A 83 -12.75 2.15 -6.16
C ARG A 83 -14.27 2.27 -6.06
N LEU A 84 -14.93 1.34 -5.35
CA LEU A 84 -16.38 1.36 -5.19
C LEU A 84 -16.86 2.60 -4.44
N LEU A 85 -16.01 3.18 -3.61
CA LEU A 85 -16.36 4.35 -2.81
C LEU A 85 -15.76 5.64 -3.38
N GLY A 86 -15.38 5.62 -4.66
CA GLY A 86 -15.01 6.82 -5.39
C GLY A 86 -13.52 7.18 -5.39
N ARG A 87 -12.67 6.40 -4.74
CA ARG A 87 -11.22 6.65 -4.71
C ARG A 87 -10.51 5.80 -5.75
N ARG A 88 -10.74 6.11 -7.02
CA ARG A 88 -10.13 5.39 -8.13
C ARG A 88 -8.63 5.64 -8.28
N ASP A 89 -8.14 6.69 -7.66
CA ASP A 89 -6.72 7.03 -7.62
C ASP A 89 -5.91 6.04 -6.78
N ALA A 90 -6.56 5.34 -5.83
CA ALA A 90 -5.93 4.30 -5.03
C ALA A 90 -5.98 2.97 -5.79
N ASN A 91 -5.28 2.90 -6.91
CA ASN A 91 -5.35 1.79 -7.85
C ASN A 91 -4.01 1.07 -8.06
N THR A 92 -3.03 1.35 -7.22
CA THR A 92 -1.71 0.73 -7.32
C THR A 92 -1.33 0.15 -5.98
N HIS A 93 -0.75 -1.05 -6.00
CA HIS A 93 -0.26 -1.66 -4.78
C HIS A 93 1.16 -2.18 -4.98
N PHE A 94 1.84 -2.43 -3.87
CA PHE A 94 3.08 -3.20 -3.85
C PHE A 94 2.68 -4.64 -3.55
N GLY A 95 2.47 -5.42 -4.61
CA GLY A 95 1.94 -6.78 -4.51
C GLY A 95 2.86 -7.76 -3.80
N GLY A 96 4.17 -7.52 -3.84
CA GLY A 96 5.11 -8.32 -3.05
C GLY A 96 4.91 -8.19 -1.56
N GLY A 97 4.35 -7.09 -1.11
CA GLY A 97 4.01 -6.84 0.28
C GLY A 97 5.18 -6.81 1.23
N ILE A 98 4.86 -6.87 2.53
CA ILE A 98 5.92 -6.81 3.55
C ILE A 98 6.87 -8.02 3.43
N LEU A 99 6.39 -9.15 2.91
CA LEU A 99 7.26 -10.32 2.72
C LEU A 99 8.40 -10.03 1.75
N ALA A 100 8.10 -9.43 0.59
CA ALA A 100 9.14 -9.09 -0.38
C ALA A 100 10.08 -8.02 0.19
N TRP A 101 9.54 -7.06 0.92
CA TRP A 101 10.32 -6.01 1.57
C TRP A 101 11.33 -6.61 2.54
N LEU A 102 10.87 -7.50 3.43
CA LEU A 102 11.72 -8.15 4.42
C LEU A 102 12.73 -9.10 3.76
N ASN A 103 12.30 -9.84 2.73
CA ASN A 103 13.20 -10.77 2.03
C ASN A 103 14.34 -10.04 1.32
N ALA A 104 14.13 -8.79 0.96
CA ALA A 104 15.17 -7.95 0.37
C ALA A 104 16.09 -7.31 1.42
N GLY A 105 15.84 -7.57 2.70
CA GLY A 105 16.64 -7.00 3.78
C GLY A 105 16.29 -5.56 4.11
N GLU A 106 15.15 -5.07 3.66
CA GLU A 106 14.75 -3.68 3.90
C GLU A 106 14.23 -3.49 5.33
N PRO A 107 14.46 -2.32 5.93
CA PRO A 107 14.12 -2.10 7.33
C PRO A 107 12.64 -1.86 7.56
N VAL A 108 12.18 -2.24 8.76
CA VAL A 108 10.84 -1.91 9.23
C VAL A 108 10.97 -1.18 10.58
N VAL A 109 9.92 -0.46 10.94
CA VAL A 109 9.80 0.19 12.24
C VAL A 109 8.69 -0.50 13.02
N GLN A 110 8.76 -0.46 14.34
CA GLN A 110 7.79 -1.10 15.23
C GLN A 110 6.95 -0.06 15.96
N GLY A 111 5.79 -0.50 16.44
CA GLY A 111 4.88 0.34 17.19
C GLY A 111 3.80 0.94 16.32
N MET A 112 2.87 1.59 16.98
CA MET A 112 1.73 2.23 16.28
C MET A 112 2.00 3.70 16.04
#